data_60b01d69c485dd24307715765c0c73b6
#
_entry.id   60b01d69c485dd24307715765c0c73b6
#
_cell.length_a   1.000
_cell.length_b   1.000
_cell.length_c   1.000
_cell.angle_alpha   90.00
_cell.angle_beta   90.00
_cell.angle_gamma   90.00
#
_symmetry.space_group_name_H-M   'P 1'
#
loop_
_entity.id
_entity.type
_entity.pdbx_description
1 polymer ?
#
loop_
_entity_poly.entity_id
_entity_poly.type
_entity_poly.pdbx_seq_one_letter_code
_entity_poly.pdbx_strand_id
1 'polypeptide(L)'
;MKTTFMNVSRGVIGALAFSLGISSCQSSQSKMTFEQEGDSLTVIHITNPTQYLLLPVEEKTPEAQVCIASDSVPVDMDVRLSREKVDYFVPFALPKGEKEVAVRIRHLPKEALCWKELKLSDTFDTTNTDQYRPMYHHTPLYGWMNDAN
;
A
#
# COMPACT_ATOMS: atom_id res chain seq x y z
N MET A 1 -58.77 -46.13 -25.56
CA MET A 1 -59.75 -45.17 -25.98
C MET A 1 -59.19 -43.78 -25.89
N LYS A 2 -59.09 -43.15 -27.05
CA LYS A 2 -59.02 -41.70 -27.33
C LYS A 2 -58.02 -40.88 -26.55
N THR A 3 -56.89 -40.54 -27.16
CA THR A 3 -56.62 -39.40 -28.05
C THR A 3 -56.95 -38.04 -27.42
N THR A 4 -56.00 -37.22 -27.20
CA THR A 4 -55.99 -35.91 -27.87
C THR A 4 -54.60 -35.28 -27.76
N PHE A 5 -54.06 -35.05 -28.89
CA PHE A 5 -52.99 -34.16 -29.23
C PHE A 5 -53.29 -32.72 -28.80
N MET A 6 -52.32 -31.97 -28.38
CA MET A 6 -52.23 -30.62 -28.89
C MET A 6 -50.80 -30.10 -28.83
N ASN A 7 -50.25 -29.93 -29.97
CA ASN A 7 -49.24 -29.02 -30.39
C ASN A 7 -49.43 -27.62 -29.84
N VAL A 8 -48.37 -27.00 -29.40
CA VAL A 8 -48.16 -25.54 -29.60
C VAL A 8 -46.66 -25.31 -29.59
N SER A 9 -46.09 -25.09 -30.74
CA SER A 9 -45.66 -23.81 -31.31
C SER A 9 -44.56 -23.13 -30.50
N ARG A 10 -43.29 -23.39 -30.85
CA ARG A 10 -42.41 -22.45 -31.53
C ARG A 10 -42.57 -20.99 -31.09
N GLY A 11 -41.66 -20.58 -30.25
CA GLY A 11 -41.28 -19.20 -30.05
C GLY A 11 -39.76 -19.12 -30.00
N VAL A 12 -39.17 -19.02 -31.17
CA VAL A 12 -37.76 -18.61 -31.30
C VAL A 12 -37.72 -17.12 -31.05
N ILE A 13 -37.33 -16.72 -29.88
CA ILE A 13 -36.93 -15.35 -29.59
C ILE A 13 -35.43 -15.35 -29.63
N GLY A 14 -34.87 -14.92 -30.73
CA GLY A 14 -33.48 -14.60 -30.87
C GLY A 14 -33.13 -13.45 -29.93
N ALA A 15 -32.51 -13.76 -28.80
CA ALA A 15 -31.84 -12.77 -28.01
C ALA A 15 -30.54 -12.43 -28.73
N LEU A 16 -30.53 -11.33 -29.45
CA LEU A 16 -29.32 -10.65 -29.84
C LEU A 16 -28.63 -10.17 -28.55
N ALA A 17 -27.68 -10.95 -28.07
CA ALA A 17 -26.76 -10.49 -27.08
C ALA A 17 -25.83 -9.46 -27.71
N PHE A 18 -26.17 -8.19 -27.59
CA PHE A 18 -25.23 -7.11 -27.76
C PHE A 18 -24.22 -7.24 -26.60
N SER A 19 -23.15 -7.95 -26.86
CA SER A 19 -21.95 -7.83 -26.00
C SER A 19 -21.35 -6.46 -26.30
N LEU A 20 -21.82 -5.46 -25.59
CA LEU A 20 -21.07 -4.25 -25.39
C LEU A 20 -19.82 -4.68 -24.66
N GLY A 21 -18.72 -4.82 -25.36
CA GLY A 21 -17.42 -4.93 -24.83
C GLY A 21 -17.13 -3.67 -24.02
N ILE A 22 -17.48 -3.69 -22.75
CA ILE A 22 -16.94 -2.76 -21.80
C ILE A 22 -15.49 -3.18 -21.68
N SER A 23 -14.62 -2.55 -22.47
CA SER A 23 -13.22 -2.45 -22.12
C SER A 23 -13.16 -1.73 -20.78
N SER A 24 -13.37 -2.45 -19.70
CA SER A 24 -12.95 -2.00 -18.42
C SER A 24 -11.43 -1.91 -18.52
N CYS A 25 -10.91 -0.71 -18.70
CA CYS A 25 -9.59 -0.39 -18.22
C CYS A 25 -9.62 -0.81 -16.75
N GLN A 26 -9.18 -2.01 -16.45
CA GLN A 26 -8.79 -2.39 -15.11
C GLN A 26 -7.58 -1.52 -14.80
N SER A 27 -7.83 -0.34 -14.24
CA SER A 27 -6.84 0.33 -13.44
C SER A 27 -6.48 -0.70 -12.38
N SER A 28 -5.29 -1.26 -12.46
CA SER A 28 -4.78 -2.24 -11.52
C SER A 28 -4.70 -1.53 -10.16
N GLN A 29 -5.76 -1.71 -9.39
CA GLN A 29 -5.91 -1.05 -8.10
C GLN A 29 -4.82 -1.56 -7.16
N SER A 30 -4.09 -0.63 -6.57
CA SER A 30 -3.09 -0.95 -5.56
C SER A 30 -3.74 -1.61 -4.36
N LYS A 31 -3.13 -2.69 -3.86
CA LYS A 31 -3.66 -3.46 -2.74
C LYS A 31 -2.58 -3.73 -1.72
N MET A 32 -2.91 -3.58 -0.45
CA MET A 32 -2.06 -4.00 0.68
C MET A 32 -2.66 -5.22 1.37
N THR A 33 -1.82 -6.19 1.70
CA THR A 33 -2.15 -7.29 2.58
C THR A 33 -1.08 -7.42 3.65
N PHE A 34 -1.46 -7.87 4.84
CA PHE A 34 -0.60 -7.96 6.00
C PHE A 34 -0.39 -9.42 6.37
N GLU A 35 0.86 -9.81 6.51
CA GLU A 35 1.26 -11.13 6.98
C GLU A 35 2.12 -10.95 8.23
N GLN A 36 1.75 -11.65 9.30
CA GLN A 36 2.49 -11.57 10.53
C GLN A 36 3.44 -12.76 10.65
N GLU A 37 4.74 -12.47 10.79
CA GLU A 37 5.79 -13.44 11.03
C GLU A 37 6.27 -13.35 12.50
N GLY A 38 5.76 -14.23 13.34
CA GLY A 38 6.09 -14.23 14.77
C GLY A 38 5.47 -13.05 15.54
N ASP A 39 6.12 -12.64 16.62
CA ASP A 39 5.57 -11.63 17.55
C ASP A 39 5.97 -10.19 17.23
N SER A 40 7.03 -9.98 16.47
CA SER A 40 7.63 -8.67 16.28
C SER A 40 7.82 -8.23 14.83
N LEU A 41 7.50 -9.07 13.87
CA LEU A 41 7.65 -8.79 12.44
C LEU A 41 6.32 -8.90 11.72
N THR A 42 5.96 -7.86 10.99
CA THR A 42 4.84 -7.87 10.04
C THR A 42 5.35 -7.54 8.66
N VAL A 43 4.94 -8.32 7.67
CA VAL A 43 5.24 -8.10 6.26
C VAL A 43 4.00 -7.52 5.58
N ILE A 44 4.17 -6.42 4.90
CA ILE A 44 3.14 -5.79 4.09
C ILE A 44 3.43 -6.13 2.64
N HIS A 45 2.58 -6.91 2.03
CA HIS A 45 2.63 -7.19 0.60
C HIS A 45 1.80 -6.15 -0.15
N ILE A 46 2.43 -5.41 -1.04
CA ILE A 46 1.82 -4.36 -1.83
C ILE A 46 1.82 -4.80 -3.29
N THR A 47 0.64 -5.02 -3.84
CA THR A 47 0.45 -5.33 -5.27
C THR A 47 0.15 -4.05 -6.03
N ASN A 48 0.78 -3.85 -7.18
CA ASN A 48 0.73 -2.61 -7.97
C ASN A 48 1.05 -1.38 -7.10
N PRO A 49 2.26 -1.28 -6.57
CA PRO A 49 2.63 -0.23 -5.64
C PRO A 49 2.50 1.16 -6.28
N THR A 50 2.02 2.09 -5.49
CA THR A 50 2.08 3.52 -5.78
C THR A 50 3.50 4.06 -5.57
N GLN A 51 3.71 5.34 -5.78
CA GLN A 51 5.03 5.95 -5.59
C GLN A 51 5.47 5.95 -4.11
N TYR A 52 4.52 6.09 -3.19
CA TYR A 52 4.80 6.20 -1.76
C TYR A 52 3.88 5.30 -0.92
N LEU A 53 4.45 4.77 0.15
CA LEU A 53 3.72 4.31 1.31
C LEU A 53 3.78 5.42 2.37
N LEU A 54 2.65 5.97 2.74
CA LEU A 54 2.56 7.00 3.78
C LEU A 54 2.55 6.32 5.15
N LEU A 55 3.59 6.57 5.92
CA LEU A 55 3.77 6.02 7.26
C LEU A 55 3.21 6.99 8.30
N PRO A 56 2.22 6.58 9.11
CA PRO A 56 1.70 7.42 10.19
C PRO A 56 2.70 7.45 11.35
N VAL A 57 3.05 8.65 11.80
CA VAL A 57 4.05 8.89 12.84
C VAL A 57 3.40 9.43 14.09
N GLU A 58 3.92 8.98 15.23
CA GLU A 58 3.63 9.48 16.57
C GLU A 58 4.93 9.78 17.29
N GLU A 59 5.23 11.05 17.56
CA GLU A 59 6.56 11.51 17.98
C GLU A 59 7.06 10.97 19.32
N LYS A 60 6.18 10.54 20.20
CA LYS A 60 6.53 10.11 21.56
C LYS A 60 6.58 8.59 21.73
N THR A 61 6.54 7.84 20.65
CA THR A 61 6.59 6.38 20.69
C THR A 61 8.00 5.85 20.46
N PRO A 62 8.28 4.62 20.89
CA PRO A 62 9.49 3.91 20.50
C PRO A 62 9.57 3.74 18.99
N GLU A 63 10.79 3.73 18.48
CA GLU A 63 11.06 3.52 17.05
C GLU A 63 10.74 2.09 16.62
N ALA A 64 10.20 1.97 15.42
CA ALA A 64 10.02 0.74 14.70
C ALA A 64 10.94 0.77 13.47
N GLN A 65 11.39 -0.40 13.04
CA GLN A 65 12.22 -0.52 11.86
C GLN A 65 11.35 -0.85 10.65
N VAL A 66 11.45 -0.03 9.60
CA VAL A 66 10.80 -0.24 8.31
C VAL A 66 11.85 -0.57 7.27
N CYS A 67 11.70 -1.71 6.59
CA CYS A 67 12.66 -2.20 5.62
C CYS A 67 11.95 -2.64 4.34
N ILE A 68 12.52 -2.28 3.18
CA ILE A 68 12.19 -2.91 1.90
C ILE A 68 13.31 -3.88 1.52
N ALA A 69 12.95 -5.15 1.34
CA ALA A 69 13.82 -6.10 0.69
C ALA A 69 13.76 -5.84 -0.83
N SER A 70 14.75 -5.16 -1.37
CA SER A 70 14.96 -5.02 -2.80
C SER A 70 16.26 -5.70 -3.19
N ASP A 71 16.30 -6.29 -4.38
CA ASP A 71 17.51 -6.94 -4.91
C ASP A 71 18.64 -5.93 -5.18
N SER A 72 18.31 -4.65 -5.32
CA SER A 72 19.29 -3.62 -5.66
C SER A 72 19.89 -2.91 -4.45
N VAL A 73 19.08 -2.43 -3.52
CA VAL A 73 19.55 -1.80 -2.27
C VAL A 73 18.48 -1.96 -1.20
N PRO A 74 18.76 -2.64 -0.09
CA PRO A 74 17.84 -2.66 1.02
C PRO A 74 17.74 -1.23 1.60
N VAL A 75 16.53 -0.74 1.76
CA VAL A 75 16.27 0.53 2.43
C VAL A 75 15.75 0.22 3.81
N ASP A 76 16.52 0.60 4.82
CA ASP A 76 16.14 0.50 6.23
C ASP A 76 15.92 1.90 6.80
N MET A 77 14.87 2.06 7.56
CA MET A 77 14.55 3.31 8.23
C MET A 77 13.96 3.05 9.60
N ASP A 78 14.49 3.71 10.62
CA ASP A 78 13.89 3.74 11.95
C ASP A 78 12.88 4.89 12.03
N VAL A 79 11.64 4.56 12.36
CA VAL A 79 10.52 5.52 12.39
C VAL A 79 9.66 5.28 13.62
N ARG A 80 9.21 6.36 14.25
CA ARG A 80 8.26 6.32 15.36
C ARG A 80 6.85 6.15 14.83
N LEU A 81 6.51 4.91 14.50
CA LEU A 81 5.20 4.60 13.95
C LEU A 81 4.10 4.77 15.00
N SER A 82 2.96 5.26 14.54
CA SER A 82 1.78 5.53 15.34
C SER A 82 1.27 4.28 16.08
N ARG A 83 1.09 4.41 17.38
CA ARG A 83 0.51 3.39 18.26
C ARG A 83 -0.90 3.74 18.71
N GLU A 84 -1.12 4.99 19.13
CA GLU A 84 -2.38 5.46 19.69
C GLU A 84 -2.97 6.64 18.88
N LYS A 85 -2.12 7.49 18.29
CA LYS A 85 -2.52 8.67 17.52
C LYS A 85 -1.60 8.87 16.33
N VAL A 86 -2.03 9.68 15.37
CA VAL A 86 -1.21 10.13 14.24
C VAL A 86 -0.91 11.61 14.41
N ASP A 87 0.36 11.96 14.53
CA ASP A 87 0.79 13.35 14.56
C ASP A 87 0.97 13.88 13.11
N TYR A 88 1.58 13.06 12.22
CA TYR A 88 1.76 13.36 10.80
C TYR A 88 2.11 12.11 10.00
N PHE A 89 2.20 12.24 8.68
CA PHE A 89 2.60 11.16 7.77
C PHE A 89 3.97 11.44 7.16
N VAL A 90 4.77 10.39 7.00
CA VAL A 90 6.06 10.42 6.33
C VAL A 90 5.99 9.58 5.07
N PRO A 91 6.42 10.10 3.90
CA PRO A 91 6.47 9.33 2.68
C PRO A 91 7.64 8.35 2.69
N PHE A 92 7.34 7.10 2.44
CA PHE A 92 8.33 6.06 2.23
C PHE A 92 8.29 5.68 0.76
N ALA A 93 9.36 5.99 0.01
CA ALA A 93 9.40 5.76 -1.42
C ALA A 93 9.42 4.26 -1.73
N LEU A 94 8.51 3.81 -2.59
CA LEU A 94 8.44 2.45 -3.07
C LEU A 94 9.22 2.29 -4.38
N PRO A 95 9.81 1.11 -4.64
CA PRO A 95 10.50 0.83 -5.89
C PRO A 95 9.58 1.02 -7.09
N LYS A 96 10.08 1.71 -8.12
CA LYS A 96 9.32 1.94 -9.36
C LYS A 96 9.42 0.73 -10.28
N GLY A 97 8.31 0.41 -10.93
CA GLY A 97 8.26 -0.63 -11.96
C GLY A 97 8.09 -2.05 -11.44
N GLU A 98 8.05 -2.23 -10.12
CA GLU A 98 7.76 -3.51 -9.51
C GLU A 98 6.25 -3.76 -9.49
N LYS A 99 5.87 -5.02 -9.70
CA LYS A 99 4.46 -5.43 -9.60
C LYS A 99 4.04 -5.73 -8.17
N GLU A 100 5.00 -6.15 -7.37
CA GLU A 100 4.84 -6.47 -5.95
C GLU A 100 6.03 -5.97 -5.16
N VAL A 101 5.75 -5.43 -3.99
CA VAL A 101 6.76 -4.96 -3.03
C VAL A 101 6.41 -5.51 -1.66
N ALA A 102 7.41 -6.04 -0.95
CA ALA A 102 7.28 -6.46 0.43
C ALA A 102 7.96 -5.46 1.35
N VAL A 103 7.19 -4.84 2.23
CA VAL A 103 7.68 -3.94 3.27
C VAL A 103 7.63 -4.66 4.60
N ARG A 104 8.76 -4.74 5.28
CA ARG A 104 8.88 -5.37 6.60
C ARG A 104 8.90 -4.33 7.69
N ILE A 105 8.04 -4.49 8.68
CA ILE A 105 8.01 -3.62 9.86
C ILE A 105 8.28 -4.47 11.10
N ARG A 106 9.29 -4.05 11.87
CA ARG A 106 9.68 -4.69 13.13
C ARG A 106 9.42 -3.78 14.30
N HIS A 107 9.23 -4.38 15.48
CA HIS A 107 9.09 -3.69 16.76
C HIS A 107 7.82 -2.83 16.89
N LEU A 108 6.78 -3.14 16.13
CA LEU A 108 5.49 -2.49 16.22
C LEU A 108 4.43 -3.47 16.77
N PRO A 109 3.68 -3.09 17.83
CA PRO A 109 2.61 -3.92 18.38
C PRO A 109 1.50 -4.21 17.36
N LYS A 110 0.83 -5.36 17.53
CA LYS A 110 -0.29 -5.78 16.67
C LYS A 110 -1.50 -4.83 16.75
N GLU A 111 -1.68 -4.20 17.89
CA GLU A 111 -2.79 -3.29 18.17
C GLU A 111 -2.50 -1.85 17.76
N ALA A 112 -1.29 -1.57 17.24
CA ALA A 112 -0.91 -0.23 16.86
C ALA A 112 -1.86 0.38 15.82
N LEU A 113 -2.18 1.66 16.00
CA LEU A 113 -3.03 2.41 15.07
C LEU A 113 -2.45 2.47 13.66
N CYS A 114 -1.12 2.41 13.55
CA CYS A 114 -0.38 2.42 12.29
C CYS A 114 -1.00 1.47 11.25
N TRP A 115 -1.37 0.25 11.63
CA TRP A 115 -1.89 -0.77 10.71
C TRP A 115 -3.19 -0.36 10.01
N LYS A 116 -3.97 0.53 10.61
CA LYS A 116 -5.23 1.06 10.07
C LYS A 116 -5.03 2.33 9.26
N GLU A 117 -3.97 3.07 9.55
CA GLU A 117 -3.71 4.40 9.00
C GLU A 117 -2.67 4.42 7.87
N LEU A 118 -2.01 3.29 7.56
CA LEU A 118 -1.14 3.16 6.40
C LEU A 118 -1.91 3.47 5.11
N LYS A 119 -1.32 4.28 4.23
CA LYS A 119 -1.95 4.69 2.97
C LYS A 119 -0.97 4.56 1.81
N LEU A 120 -1.46 4.12 0.67
CA LEU A 120 -0.75 4.17 -0.59
C LEU A 120 -1.09 5.46 -1.31
N SER A 121 -0.09 6.16 -1.84
CA SER A 121 -0.28 7.41 -2.57
C SER A 121 0.77 7.61 -3.65
N ASP A 122 0.36 8.19 -4.77
CA ASP A 122 1.28 8.64 -5.84
C ASP A 122 1.79 10.05 -5.62
N THR A 123 1.17 10.77 -4.69
CA THR A 123 1.52 12.13 -4.34
C THR A 123 1.72 12.27 -2.86
N PHE A 124 2.58 13.20 -2.50
CA PHE A 124 2.81 13.60 -1.13
C PHE A 124 2.78 15.13 -1.04
N ASP A 125 2.00 15.64 -0.09
CA ASP A 125 1.91 17.08 0.14
C ASP A 125 3.16 17.58 0.86
N THR A 126 3.99 18.30 0.13
CA THR A 126 5.22 18.91 0.64
C THR A 126 5.00 20.35 1.16
N THR A 127 3.80 20.88 1.07
CA THR A 127 3.51 22.28 1.47
C THR A 127 3.60 22.48 2.97
N ASN A 128 3.52 21.42 3.75
CA ASN A 128 3.54 21.45 5.22
C ASN A 128 4.86 20.91 5.79
N THR A 129 5.97 21.31 5.19
CA THR A 129 7.32 20.85 5.57
C THR A 129 7.71 21.19 7.00
N ASP A 130 7.09 22.20 7.60
CA ASP A 130 7.32 22.59 8.99
C ASP A 130 6.88 21.53 10.02
N GLN A 131 6.05 20.59 9.61
CA GLN A 131 5.64 19.46 10.44
C GLN A 131 6.65 18.32 10.46
N TYR A 132 7.57 18.29 9.48
CA TYR A 132 8.58 17.23 9.40
C TYR A 132 9.83 17.62 10.17
N ARG A 133 10.12 16.88 11.20
CA ARG A 133 11.39 17.04 11.88
C ARG A 133 12.54 16.53 11.03
N PRO A 134 13.68 17.20 11.02
CA PRO A 134 14.84 16.84 10.19
C PRO A 134 15.30 15.39 10.35
N MET A 135 15.05 14.75 11.49
CA MET A 135 15.47 13.36 11.74
C MET A 135 14.84 12.33 10.81
N TYR A 136 13.71 12.68 10.16
CA TYR A 136 13.06 11.81 9.19
C TYR A 136 13.33 12.18 7.74
N HIS A 137 14.11 13.22 7.50
CA HIS A 137 14.58 13.55 6.17
C HIS A 137 15.80 12.70 5.83
N HIS A 138 15.73 11.97 4.74
CA HIS A 138 16.86 11.18 4.23
C HIS A 138 18.05 12.03 3.74
N THR A 139 17.89 13.32 3.70
CA THR A 139 18.90 14.28 3.31
C THR A 139 20.05 14.44 4.29
N PRO A 140 19.91 14.20 5.60
CA PRO A 140 21.01 14.44 6.53
C PRO A 140 22.24 13.56 6.31
N LEU A 141 22.06 12.37 5.76
CA LEU A 141 23.20 11.50 5.46
C LEU A 141 24.13 12.06 4.41
N TYR A 142 23.63 12.86 3.49
CA TYR A 142 24.44 13.54 2.48
C TYR A 142 24.92 14.91 2.97
N GLY A 143 24.17 15.56 3.87
CA GLY A 143 24.53 16.87 4.41
C GLY A 143 25.83 16.83 5.19
N TRP A 144 25.95 15.92 6.16
CA TRP A 144 27.18 15.84 6.96
C TRP A 144 28.39 15.27 6.22
N MET A 145 28.18 14.53 5.13
CA MET A 145 29.26 14.11 4.24
C MET A 145 29.81 15.26 3.39
N ASN A 146 28.99 16.27 3.11
CA ASN A 146 29.42 17.45 2.36
C ASN A 146 30.10 18.50 3.25
N ASP A 147 29.80 18.53 4.54
CA ASP A 147 30.44 19.44 5.49
C ASP A 147 31.85 18.97 5.95
N ALA A 148 32.25 17.78 5.54
CA ALA A 148 33.54 17.18 5.88
C ALA A 148 34.64 17.39 4.82
N ASN A 149 34.40 18.26 3.81
CA ASN A 149 35.40 18.65 2.80
C ASN A 149 35.82 20.09 2.96
#